data_1998661c63950eac10ac4f4ad87df657
#
_entry.id   1998661c63950eac10ac4f4ad87df657
#
_cell.length_a   1.000
_cell.length_b   1.000
_cell.length_c   1.000
_cell.angle_alpha   90.00
_cell.angle_beta   90.00
_cell.angle_gamma   90.00
#
_symmetry.space_group_name_H-M   'P 1'
#
loop_
_entity.id
_entity.type
_entity.pdbx_description
1 polymer ?
#
loop_
_entity_poly.entity_id
_entity_poly.type
_entity_poly.pdbx_seq_one_letter_code
_entity_poly.pdbx_strand_id
1 'polypeptide(L)'
;MSVTHSERRGELYLIPNLLGETSVDSSLPPLIAAITKRITHFVVEEEKTARRFIKLLCPDLVIRELSLRVLNEHTKPHELEALVEPLLHGNDVGMISEAGCPGIADPGAELVRQAHELGIKVHPLVGPCSMTLALMASGLNGQRWRFLGYLPIEGGPRKETIRSIERDLYDHDETQIVMDTPYRNQRLFEDLLSTCRA
;
A
#
# COMPACT_ATOMS: atom_id res chain seq x y z
N MET A 1 34.49 -29.76 7.51
CA MET A 1 33.81 -28.51 7.24
C MET A 1 32.36 -28.84 6.89
N SER A 2 31.46 -28.67 7.85
CA SER A 2 30.03 -28.95 7.67
C SER A 2 29.43 -27.81 6.86
N VAL A 3 28.99 -28.09 5.64
CA VAL A 3 28.18 -27.16 4.86
C VAL A 3 26.81 -27.16 5.54
N THR A 4 26.56 -26.14 6.35
CA THR A 4 25.21 -25.88 6.83
C THR A 4 24.35 -25.58 5.62
N HIS A 5 23.43 -26.46 5.26
CA HIS A 5 22.33 -26.15 4.37
C HIS A 5 21.58 -24.97 5.01
N SER A 6 21.81 -23.77 4.50
CA SER A 6 20.92 -22.65 4.77
C SER A 6 19.53 -23.07 4.27
N GLU A 7 18.63 -23.35 5.16
CA GLU A 7 17.23 -23.61 4.80
C GLU A 7 16.78 -22.43 3.93
N ARG A 8 16.27 -22.74 2.73
CA ARG A 8 15.80 -21.72 1.78
C ARG A 8 14.66 -20.97 2.42
N ARG A 9 14.83 -19.69 2.67
CA ARG A 9 13.75 -18.81 3.09
C ARG A 9 12.83 -18.50 1.92
N GLY A 10 11.55 -18.27 2.21
CA GLY A 10 10.61 -17.73 1.24
C GLY A 10 10.88 -16.25 0.96
N GLU A 11 10.19 -15.70 -0.02
CA GLU A 11 10.32 -14.31 -0.46
C GLU A 11 8.99 -13.57 -0.26
N LEU A 12 9.04 -12.28 0.10
CA LEU A 12 7.87 -11.41 0.30
C LEU A 12 7.56 -10.63 -0.98
N TYR A 13 6.36 -10.80 -1.52
CA TYR A 13 5.88 -10.11 -2.72
C TYR A 13 4.85 -9.06 -2.36
N LEU A 14 5.13 -7.78 -2.66
CA LEU A 14 4.19 -6.69 -2.49
C LEU A 14 3.31 -6.60 -3.73
N ILE A 15 2.11 -7.16 -3.65
CA ILE A 15 1.19 -7.34 -4.76
C ILE A 15 0.24 -6.15 -4.82
N PRO A 16 0.33 -5.30 -5.87
CA PRO A 16 -0.56 -4.14 -5.98
C PRO A 16 -2.00 -4.54 -6.26
N ASN A 17 -2.92 -3.78 -5.70
CA ASN A 17 -4.36 -3.88 -5.92
C ASN A 17 -4.86 -2.75 -6.84
N LEU A 18 -6.09 -2.85 -7.32
CA LEU A 18 -6.77 -1.80 -8.07
C LEU A 18 -7.05 -0.58 -7.18
N LEU A 19 -7.11 0.62 -7.75
CA LEU A 19 -7.49 1.85 -7.02
C LEU A 19 -9.01 2.08 -6.97
N GLY A 20 -9.78 1.29 -7.71
CA GLY A 20 -11.22 1.42 -7.80
C GLY A 20 -11.81 0.43 -8.80
N GLU A 21 -13.00 0.69 -9.30
CA GLU A 21 -13.70 -0.16 -10.28
C GLU A 21 -13.08 -0.01 -11.67
N THR A 22 -11.90 -0.60 -11.86
CA THR A 22 -11.19 -0.65 -13.15
C THR A 22 -10.91 -2.10 -13.53
N SER A 23 -10.63 -2.36 -14.83
CA SER A 23 -10.27 -3.71 -15.25
C SER A 23 -8.83 -4.05 -14.80
N VAL A 24 -8.60 -5.32 -14.48
CA VAL A 24 -7.27 -5.84 -14.16
C VAL A 24 -6.29 -5.55 -15.29
N ASP A 25 -6.69 -5.85 -16.53
CA ASP A 25 -5.83 -5.73 -17.71
C ASP A 25 -5.39 -4.30 -18.03
N SER A 26 -6.19 -3.30 -17.62
CA SER A 26 -5.84 -1.88 -17.81
C SER A 26 -4.96 -1.31 -16.71
N SER A 27 -4.88 -1.98 -15.56
CA SER A 27 -4.29 -1.42 -14.35
C SER A 27 -3.09 -2.19 -13.82
N LEU A 28 -3.02 -3.50 -14.09
CA LEU A 28 -2.00 -4.38 -13.53
C LEU A 28 -1.24 -5.14 -14.64
N PRO A 29 0.10 -5.20 -14.58
CA PRO A 29 0.88 -6.05 -15.48
C PRO A 29 0.49 -7.54 -15.34
N PRO A 30 0.51 -8.32 -16.43
CA PRO A 30 0.19 -9.76 -16.40
C PRO A 30 1.06 -10.57 -15.42
N LEU A 31 2.26 -10.08 -15.12
CA LEU A 31 3.17 -10.67 -14.12
C LEU A 31 2.53 -10.77 -12.73
N ILE A 32 1.63 -9.85 -12.37
CA ILE A 32 0.96 -9.85 -11.07
C ILE A 32 0.12 -11.13 -10.91
N ALA A 33 -0.68 -11.47 -11.89
CA ALA A 33 -1.46 -12.70 -11.89
C ALA A 33 -0.56 -13.96 -11.85
N ALA A 34 0.54 -13.96 -12.63
CA ALA A 34 1.46 -15.08 -12.66
C ALA A 34 2.15 -15.33 -11.30
N ILE A 35 2.54 -14.26 -10.59
CA ILE A 35 3.10 -14.34 -9.24
C ILE A 35 2.03 -14.79 -8.24
N THR A 36 0.85 -14.17 -8.25
CA THR A 36 -0.24 -14.49 -7.33
C THR A 36 -0.66 -15.96 -7.41
N LYS A 37 -0.69 -16.54 -8.60
CA LYS A 37 -1.07 -17.96 -8.82
C LYS A 37 -0.17 -18.98 -8.10
N ARG A 38 1.09 -18.65 -7.84
CA ARG A 38 2.05 -19.58 -7.19
C ARG A 38 2.14 -19.41 -5.68
N ILE A 39 1.55 -18.36 -5.13
CA ILE A 39 1.60 -18.04 -3.71
C ILE A 39 0.37 -18.64 -3.03
N THR A 40 0.58 -19.27 -1.87
CA THR A 40 -0.48 -19.86 -1.04
C THR A 40 -0.69 -19.14 0.29
N HIS A 41 0.25 -18.30 0.71
CA HIS A 41 0.21 -17.54 1.95
C HIS A 41 0.10 -16.05 1.64
N PHE A 42 -0.90 -15.39 2.20
CA PHE A 42 -1.14 -13.97 1.97
C PHE A 42 -1.26 -13.21 3.30
N VAL A 43 -0.71 -12.01 3.33
CA VAL A 43 -0.95 -10.99 4.35
C VAL A 43 -1.81 -9.90 3.72
N VAL A 44 -2.94 -9.58 4.34
CA VAL A 44 -3.99 -8.72 3.77
C VAL A 44 -4.55 -7.78 4.84
N GLU A 45 -5.06 -6.62 4.45
CA GLU A 45 -5.71 -5.72 5.40
C GLU A 45 -7.11 -6.24 5.81
N GLU A 46 -7.86 -6.78 4.84
CA GLU A 46 -9.19 -7.36 5.06
C GLU A 46 -9.37 -8.59 4.17
N GLU A 47 -9.77 -9.73 4.76
CA GLU A 47 -9.84 -11.00 4.05
C GLU A 47 -10.89 -11.03 2.93
N LYS A 48 -12.04 -10.41 3.14
CA LYS A 48 -13.16 -10.46 2.19
C LYS A 48 -12.82 -9.74 0.89
N THR A 49 -12.26 -8.55 0.97
CA THR A 49 -11.83 -7.77 -0.18
C THR A 49 -10.65 -8.43 -0.88
N ALA A 50 -9.67 -8.93 -0.14
CA ALA A 50 -8.54 -9.66 -0.70
C ALA A 50 -8.95 -10.92 -1.45
N ARG A 51 -9.88 -11.73 -0.91
CA ARG A 51 -10.43 -12.92 -1.58
C ARG A 51 -11.12 -12.56 -2.91
N ARG A 52 -11.87 -11.45 -2.92
CA ARG A 52 -12.52 -10.95 -4.16
C ARG A 52 -11.48 -10.52 -5.20
N PHE A 53 -10.47 -9.78 -4.77
CA PHE A 53 -9.39 -9.34 -5.66
C PHE A 53 -8.60 -10.52 -6.23
N ILE A 54 -8.16 -11.48 -5.39
CA ILE A 54 -7.44 -12.67 -5.84
C ILE A 54 -8.29 -13.46 -6.84
N LYS A 55 -9.60 -13.59 -6.59
CA LYS A 55 -10.51 -14.28 -7.51
C LYS A 55 -10.71 -13.54 -8.84
N LEU A 56 -10.73 -12.21 -8.81
CA LEU A 56 -10.78 -11.37 -10.00
C LEU A 56 -9.49 -11.50 -10.82
N LEU A 57 -8.34 -11.47 -10.15
CA LEU A 57 -7.02 -11.55 -10.77
C LEU A 57 -6.69 -12.95 -11.30
N CYS A 58 -7.11 -13.98 -10.58
CA CYS A 58 -6.83 -15.38 -10.85
C CYS A 58 -8.11 -16.24 -10.73
N PRO A 59 -9.00 -16.23 -11.75
CA PRO A 59 -10.31 -16.90 -11.68
C PRO A 59 -10.24 -18.43 -11.40
N ASP A 60 -9.16 -19.07 -11.83
CA ASP A 60 -8.97 -20.52 -11.67
C ASP A 60 -8.47 -20.93 -10.27
N LEU A 61 -8.04 -19.97 -9.44
CA LEU A 61 -7.45 -20.24 -8.13
C LEU A 61 -8.54 -20.69 -7.13
N VAL A 62 -8.23 -21.72 -6.37
CA VAL A 62 -9.12 -22.27 -5.33
C VAL A 62 -8.90 -21.50 -4.04
N ILE A 63 -9.67 -20.43 -3.83
CA ILE A 63 -9.50 -19.47 -2.73
C ILE A 63 -9.49 -20.10 -1.33
N ARG A 64 -10.26 -21.20 -1.12
CA ARG A 64 -10.32 -21.90 0.18
C ARG A 64 -9.02 -22.59 0.58
N GLU A 65 -8.11 -22.80 -0.37
CA GLU A 65 -6.80 -23.43 -0.14
C GLU A 65 -5.72 -22.41 0.21
N LEU A 66 -6.05 -21.12 0.17
CA LEU A 66 -5.14 -20.05 0.52
C LEU A 66 -5.18 -19.75 2.01
N SER A 67 -4.01 -19.56 2.60
CA SER A 67 -3.85 -19.05 3.96
C SER A 67 -3.80 -17.52 3.90
N LEU A 68 -4.82 -16.85 4.46
CA LEU A 68 -4.86 -15.40 4.60
C LEU A 68 -4.67 -15.03 6.07
N ARG A 69 -3.75 -14.11 6.34
CA ARG A 69 -3.53 -13.53 7.68
C ARG A 69 -3.72 -12.02 7.60
N VAL A 70 -4.34 -11.44 8.61
CA VAL A 70 -4.67 -10.01 8.61
C VAL A 70 -3.54 -9.19 9.20
N LEU A 71 -3.22 -8.08 8.52
CA LEU A 71 -2.35 -7.01 9.01
C LEU A 71 -3.06 -5.68 8.79
N ASN A 72 -3.55 -5.08 9.87
CA ASN A 72 -4.24 -3.80 9.85
C ASN A 72 -3.81 -2.91 11.04
N GLU A 73 -4.41 -1.75 11.20
CA GLU A 73 -4.11 -0.79 12.27
C GLU A 73 -4.31 -1.33 13.70
N HIS A 74 -5.04 -2.45 13.85
CA HIS A 74 -5.28 -3.10 15.14
C HIS A 74 -4.30 -4.22 15.44
N THR A 75 -3.48 -4.63 14.47
CA THR A 75 -2.49 -5.71 14.61
C THR A 75 -1.41 -5.30 15.62
N LYS A 76 -1.21 -6.13 16.62
CA LYS A 76 -0.23 -5.88 17.68
C LYS A 76 1.18 -6.32 17.25
N PRO A 77 2.25 -5.69 17.78
CA PRO A 77 3.63 -6.03 17.40
C PRO A 77 3.99 -7.51 17.54
N HIS A 78 3.48 -8.21 18.56
CA HIS A 78 3.74 -9.64 18.75
C HIS A 78 3.03 -10.55 17.74
N GLU A 79 2.02 -10.05 17.04
CA GLU A 79 1.30 -10.81 15.99
C GLU A 79 2.07 -10.79 14.66
N LEU A 80 2.99 -9.82 14.49
CA LEU A 80 3.84 -9.72 13.30
C LEU A 80 4.74 -10.94 13.11
N GLU A 81 5.23 -11.54 14.21
CA GLU A 81 6.06 -12.75 14.16
C GLU A 81 5.31 -13.90 13.44
N ALA A 82 4.01 -14.03 13.69
CA ALA A 82 3.20 -15.03 13.01
C ALA A 82 3.05 -14.76 11.50
N LEU A 83 3.14 -13.50 11.07
CA LEU A 83 3.02 -13.12 9.65
C LEU A 83 4.28 -13.50 8.85
N VAL A 84 5.46 -13.44 9.47
CA VAL A 84 6.73 -13.81 8.82
C VAL A 84 7.06 -15.30 8.94
N GLU A 85 6.39 -16.03 9.81
CA GLU A 85 6.62 -17.47 10.02
C GLU A 85 6.64 -18.30 8.72
N PRO A 86 5.69 -18.17 7.77
CA PRO A 86 5.76 -18.90 6.52
C PRO A 86 7.03 -18.63 5.72
N LEU A 87 7.51 -17.38 5.72
CA LEU A 87 8.76 -16.99 5.04
C LEU A 87 9.98 -17.70 5.63
N LEU A 88 10.03 -17.86 6.95
CA LEU A 88 11.10 -18.57 7.64
C LEU A 88 11.12 -20.06 7.29
N HIS A 89 9.94 -20.65 6.97
CA HIS A 89 9.77 -22.03 6.55
C HIS A 89 9.85 -22.23 5.03
N GLY A 90 10.37 -21.26 4.28
CA GLY A 90 10.62 -21.38 2.84
C GLY A 90 9.39 -21.14 1.95
N ASN A 91 8.26 -20.68 2.51
CA ASN A 91 7.07 -20.35 1.74
C ASN A 91 7.09 -18.88 1.31
N ASP A 92 6.80 -18.63 0.04
CA ASP A 92 6.57 -17.28 -0.45
C ASP A 92 5.28 -16.68 0.14
N VAL A 93 5.31 -15.40 0.47
CA VAL A 93 4.15 -14.65 1.00
C VAL A 93 3.82 -13.49 0.07
N GLY A 94 2.54 -13.35 -0.28
CA GLY A 94 2.01 -12.17 -0.98
C GLY A 94 1.37 -11.20 0.02
N MET A 95 1.78 -9.93 -0.01
CA MET A 95 1.12 -8.87 0.75
C MET A 95 0.23 -8.04 -0.19
N ILE A 96 -1.04 -7.88 0.17
CA ILE A 96 -2.06 -7.15 -0.61
C ILE A 96 -2.72 -6.11 0.28
N SER A 97 -2.70 -4.84 -0.12
CA SER A 97 -3.45 -3.75 0.53
C SER A 97 -4.87 -3.60 -0.04
N GLU A 98 -5.71 -2.81 0.62
CA GLU A 98 -7.07 -2.53 0.14
C GLU A 98 -7.09 -1.83 -1.23
N ALA A 99 -6.11 -0.97 -1.51
CA ALA A 99 -5.99 -0.28 -2.80
C ALA A 99 -4.54 0.09 -3.10
N GLY A 100 -4.14 0.02 -4.38
CA GLY A 100 -2.83 0.48 -4.83
C GLY A 100 -1.66 -0.40 -4.39
N CYS A 101 -0.52 0.23 -4.13
CA CYS A 101 0.74 -0.46 -3.81
C CYS A 101 0.87 -0.68 -2.30
N PRO A 102 1.08 -1.93 -1.84
CA PRO A 102 1.30 -2.24 -0.43
C PRO A 102 2.53 -1.52 0.13
N GLY A 103 2.48 -1.15 1.42
CA GLY A 103 3.54 -0.41 2.10
C GLY A 103 3.50 1.11 1.88
N ILE A 104 2.51 1.61 1.12
CA ILE A 104 2.32 3.05 0.88
C ILE A 104 1.01 3.50 1.53
N ALA A 105 1.11 4.24 2.63
CA ALA A 105 -0.03 4.71 3.43
C ALA A 105 -0.90 3.57 4.01
N ASP A 106 -0.30 2.42 4.25
CA ASP A 106 -0.90 1.25 4.86
C ASP A 106 0.04 0.63 5.93
N PRO A 107 -0.43 -0.33 6.76
CA PRO A 107 0.38 -0.96 7.81
C PRO A 107 1.47 -1.90 7.28
N GLY A 108 1.52 -2.19 6.00
CA GLY A 108 2.45 -3.14 5.38
C GLY A 108 3.92 -2.79 5.54
N ALA A 109 4.25 -1.52 5.75
CA ALA A 109 5.62 -1.06 5.97
C ALA A 109 6.30 -1.79 7.14
N GLU A 110 5.54 -2.13 8.19
CA GLU A 110 6.06 -2.84 9.36
C GLU A 110 6.48 -4.27 9.03
N LEU A 111 5.68 -4.99 8.22
CA LEU A 111 6.03 -6.33 7.74
C LEU A 111 7.26 -6.31 6.84
N VAL A 112 7.38 -5.29 5.98
CA VAL A 112 8.56 -5.11 5.12
C VAL A 112 9.81 -4.87 5.95
N ARG A 113 9.73 -4.02 7.00
CA ARG A 113 10.83 -3.76 7.91
C ARG A 113 11.29 -5.06 8.59
N GLN A 114 10.37 -5.83 9.12
CA GLN A 114 10.67 -7.11 9.77
C GLN A 114 11.27 -8.14 8.80
N ALA A 115 10.77 -8.18 7.55
CA ALA A 115 11.34 -9.04 6.51
C ALA A 115 12.83 -8.67 6.25
N HIS A 116 13.16 -7.39 6.16
CA HIS A 116 14.54 -6.94 5.99
C HIS A 116 15.43 -7.29 7.20
N GLU A 117 14.95 -7.11 8.43
CA GLU A 117 15.66 -7.48 9.65
C GLU A 117 15.98 -8.99 9.69
N LEU A 118 15.09 -9.80 9.14
CA LEU A 118 15.27 -11.25 9.02
C LEU A 118 16.06 -11.67 7.77
N GLY A 119 16.53 -10.74 6.93
CA GLY A 119 17.25 -11.04 5.69
C GLY A 119 16.37 -11.72 4.62
N ILE A 120 15.06 -11.50 4.67
CA ILE A 120 14.10 -11.99 3.68
C ILE A 120 14.09 -11.02 2.50
N LYS A 121 14.10 -11.58 1.28
CA LYS A 121 14.04 -10.77 0.06
C LYS A 121 12.62 -10.25 -0.17
N VAL A 122 12.52 -8.94 -0.42
CA VAL A 122 11.27 -8.23 -0.68
C VAL A 122 11.19 -7.85 -2.15
N HIS A 123 10.08 -8.16 -2.79
CA HIS A 123 9.79 -7.86 -4.20
C HIS A 123 8.63 -6.86 -4.31
N PRO A 124 8.89 -5.56 -4.42
CA PRO A 124 7.86 -4.60 -4.78
C PRO A 124 7.46 -4.81 -6.25
N LEU A 125 6.18 -5.06 -6.48
CA LEU A 125 5.67 -5.28 -7.83
C LEU A 125 5.09 -3.99 -8.39
N VAL A 126 5.21 -3.80 -9.70
CA VAL A 126 4.71 -2.59 -10.39
C VAL A 126 3.18 -2.57 -10.38
N GLY A 127 2.61 -1.48 -9.94
CA GLY A 127 1.16 -1.27 -9.89
C GLY A 127 0.74 0.19 -9.73
N PRO A 128 -0.55 0.47 -9.71
CA PRO A 128 -1.08 1.82 -9.62
C PRO A 128 -0.87 2.40 -8.21
N CYS A 129 -0.51 3.69 -8.17
CA CYS A 129 -0.43 4.46 -6.93
C CYS A 129 -1.14 5.81 -7.13
N SER A 130 -2.18 6.07 -6.34
CA SER A 130 -3.01 7.28 -6.49
C SER A 130 -2.21 8.56 -6.33
N MET A 131 -1.21 8.59 -5.44
CA MET A 131 -0.35 9.76 -5.21
C MET A 131 0.50 10.10 -6.42
N THR A 132 1.15 9.09 -7.02
CA THR A 132 1.98 9.32 -8.21
C THR A 132 1.13 9.66 -9.43
N LEU A 133 -0.06 9.04 -9.59
CA LEU A 133 -0.99 9.38 -10.67
C LEU A 133 -1.52 10.81 -10.52
N ALA A 134 -1.85 11.24 -9.32
CA ALA A 134 -2.26 12.62 -9.05
C ALA A 134 -1.14 13.61 -9.36
N LEU A 135 0.10 13.32 -8.93
CA LEU A 135 1.27 14.13 -9.22
C LEU A 135 1.52 14.25 -10.74
N MET A 136 1.47 13.14 -11.46
CA MET A 136 1.63 13.11 -12.93
C MET A 136 0.59 13.97 -13.64
N ALA A 137 -0.64 13.98 -13.14
CA ALA A 137 -1.76 14.73 -13.74
C ALA A 137 -1.80 16.21 -13.33
N SER A 138 -1.09 16.61 -12.27
CA SER A 138 -1.19 17.95 -11.67
C SER A 138 -0.51 19.04 -12.48
N GLY A 139 0.54 18.71 -13.23
CA GLY A 139 1.44 19.72 -13.86
C GLY A 139 2.34 20.47 -12.86
N LEU A 140 2.34 20.07 -11.59
CA LEU A 140 3.19 20.66 -10.55
C LEU A 140 4.60 20.03 -10.53
N ASN A 141 5.47 20.49 -9.62
CA ASN A 141 6.85 20.02 -9.50
C ASN A 141 6.90 18.53 -9.12
N GLY A 142 7.28 17.66 -10.07
CA GLY A 142 7.42 16.21 -9.87
C GLY A 142 8.77 15.78 -9.31
N GLN A 143 9.75 16.69 -9.14
CA GLN A 143 11.07 16.37 -8.57
C GLN A 143 11.13 16.64 -7.06
N ARG A 144 10.32 17.58 -6.59
CA ARG A 144 10.20 17.94 -5.18
C ARG A 144 8.75 17.88 -4.78
N TRP A 145 8.41 16.85 -4.03
CA TRP A 145 7.06 16.64 -3.55
C TRP A 145 7.06 15.88 -2.22
N ARG A 146 6.03 16.11 -1.43
CA ARG A 146 5.84 15.48 -0.13
C ARG A 146 4.42 14.96 0.05
N PHE A 147 4.30 13.73 0.52
CA PHE A 147 3.03 13.15 0.95
C PHE A 147 2.85 13.42 2.44
N LEU A 148 1.73 14.04 2.80
CA LEU A 148 1.40 14.46 4.17
C LEU A 148 0.37 13.56 4.84
N GLY A 149 -0.19 12.60 4.10
CA GLY A 149 -1.26 11.74 4.62
C GLY A 149 -2.58 12.49 4.82
N TYR A 150 -3.28 12.16 5.91
CA TYR A 150 -4.55 12.76 6.26
C TYR A 150 -4.38 14.07 7.01
N LEU A 151 -5.18 15.06 6.65
CA LEU A 151 -5.26 16.31 7.41
C LEU A 151 -6.16 16.17 8.66
N PRO A 152 -6.04 17.07 9.64
CA PRO A 152 -6.90 17.08 10.82
C PRO A 152 -8.40 17.04 10.47
N ILE A 153 -9.17 16.26 11.20
CA ILE A 153 -10.63 16.13 10.98
C ILE A 153 -11.37 17.41 11.33
N GLU A 154 -10.92 18.12 12.34
CA GLU A 154 -11.53 19.36 12.82
C GLU A 154 -11.22 20.53 11.88
N GLY A 155 -12.23 21.32 11.53
CA GLY A 155 -12.13 22.39 10.53
C GLY A 155 -11.12 23.50 10.88
N GLY A 156 -11.01 23.90 12.13
CA GLY A 156 -10.03 24.90 12.59
C GLY A 156 -8.58 24.45 12.37
N PRO A 157 -8.12 23.39 13.04
CA PRO A 157 -6.79 22.83 12.84
C PRO A 157 -6.50 22.44 11.39
N ARG A 158 -7.49 21.93 10.65
CA ARG A 158 -7.32 21.60 9.22
C ARG A 158 -7.00 22.82 8.39
N LYS A 159 -7.71 23.94 8.56
CA LYS A 159 -7.42 25.20 7.83
C LYS A 159 -6.07 25.80 8.21
N GLU A 160 -5.64 25.68 9.46
CA GLU A 160 -4.29 26.08 9.87
C GLU A 160 -3.21 25.24 9.17
N THR A 161 -3.43 23.92 9.11
CA THR A 161 -2.52 22.99 8.39
C THR A 161 -2.48 23.34 6.90
N ILE A 162 -3.63 23.59 6.25
CA ILE A 162 -3.70 23.99 4.84
C ILE A 162 -2.90 25.26 4.60
N ARG A 163 -2.98 26.30 5.44
CA ARG A 163 -2.17 27.52 5.31
C ARG A 163 -0.67 27.26 5.47
N SER A 164 -0.29 26.33 6.33
CA SER A 164 1.11 25.94 6.50
C SER A 164 1.64 25.22 5.26
N ILE A 165 0.86 24.27 4.74
CA ILE A 165 1.17 23.52 3.52
C ILE A 165 1.32 24.45 2.31
N GLU A 166 0.42 25.42 2.18
CA GLU A 166 0.48 26.41 1.10
C GLU A 166 1.75 27.27 1.19
N ARG A 167 2.17 27.68 2.39
CA ARG A 167 3.45 28.40 2.57
C ARG A 167 4.64 27.55 2.15
N ASP A 168 4.68 26.28 2.61
CA ASP A 168 5.75 25.34 2.26
C ASP A 168 5.84 25.13 0.75
N LEU A 169 4.69 25.09 0.05
CA LEU A 169 4.63 24.99 -1.41
C LEU A 169 5.37 26.18 -2.08
N TYR A 170 5.07 27.42 -1.65
CA TYR A 170 5.66 28.62 -2.27
C TYR A 170 7.11 28.85 -1.84
N ASP A 171 7.43 28.59 -0.57
CA ASP A 171 8.76 28.85 -0.02
C ASP A 171 9.82 27.87 -0.55
N HIS A 172 9.40 26.63 -0.89
CA HIS A 172 10.31 25.57 -1.27
C HIS A 172 10.12 25.03 -2.68
N ASP A 173 9.12 25.51 -3.45
CA ASP A 173 8.72 24.94 -4.74
C ASP A 173 8.51 23.42 -4.64
N GLU A 174 7.78 22.99 -3.60
CA GLU A 174 7.55 21.58 -3.27
C GLU A 174 6.07 21.23 -3.38
N THR A 175 5.72 20.31 -4.28
CA THR A 175 4.33 19.83 -4.41
C THR A 175 3.89 19.10 -3.16
N GLN A 176 2.74 19.49 -2.62
CA GLN A 176 2.17 18.87 -1.42
C GLN A 176 1.01 17.95 -1.80
N ILE A 177 1.06 16.69 -1.35
CA ILE A 177 0.02 15.70 -1.61
C ILE A 177 -0.64 15.35 -0.28
N VAL A 178 -1.96 15.48 -0.23
CA VAL A 178 -2.80 15.09 0.89
C VAL A 178 -3.80 14.03 0.45
N MET A 179 -4.29 13.23 1.39
CA MET A 179 -5.29 12.20 1.13
C MET A 179 -6.47 12.37 2.09
N ASP A 180 -7.67 12.05 1.64
CA ASP A 180 -8.82 11.89 2.53
C ASP A 180 -9.72 10.74 2.06
N THR A 181 -10.66 10.37 2.94
CA THR A 181 -11.64 9.34 2.64
C THR A 181 -12.77 9.90 1.77
N PRO A 182 -13.43 9.07 0.92
CA PRO A 182 -14.45 9.54 -0.02
C PRO A 182 -15.57 10.37 0.63
N TYR A 183 -15.98 10.00 1.85
CA TYR A 183 -17.06 10.69 2.57
C TYR A 183 -16.65 12.05 3.17
N ARG A 184 -15.34 12.38 3.19
CA ARG A 184 -14.82 13.67 3.66
C ARG A 184 -14.28 14.57 2.53
N ASN A 185 -14.12 14.03 1.33
CA ASN A 185 -13.52 14.74 0.20
C ASN A 185 -14.18 16.08 -0.10
N GLN A 186 -15.50 16.14 -0.09
CA GLN A 186 -16.25 17.38 -0.37
C GLN A 186 -15.86 18.48 0.63
N ARG A 187 -15.82 18.16 1.92
CA ARG A 187 -15.47 19.12 2.97
C ARG A 187 -14.01 19.55 2.89
N LEU A 188 -13.10 18.63 2.61
CA LEU A 188 -11.69 18.97 2.39
C LEU A 188 -11.55 19.93 1.21
N PHE A 189 -12.22 19.66 0.09
CA PHE A 189 -12.21 20.51 -1.09
C PHE A 189 -12.72 21.94 -0.80
N GLU A 190 -13.82 22.07 -0.08
CA GLU A 190 -14.37 23.37 0.36
C GLU A 190 -13.41 24.13 1.27
N ASP A 191 -12.74 23.43 2.20
CA ASP A 191 -11.73 24.03 3.07
C ASP A 191 -10.49 24.48 2.29
N LEU A 192 -10.06 23.73 1.27
CA LEU A 192 -8.98 24.15 0.35
C LEU A 192 -9.37 25.41 -0.42
N LEU A 193 -10.54 25.41 -1.07
CA LEU A 193 -11.03 26.57 -1.83
C LEU A 193 -11.18 27.84 -0.99
N SER A 194 -11.60 27.71 0.27
CA SER A 194 -11.81 28.85 1.18
C SER A 194 -10.54 29.33 1.87
N THR A 195 -9.44 28.59 1.81
CA THR A 195 -8.22 28.83 2.60
C THR A 195 -7.01 29.18 1.74
N CYS A 196 -6.85 28.49 0.61
CA CYS A 196 -5.74 28.73 -0.32
C CYS A 196 -5.97 30.01 -1.16
N ARG A 197 -4.87 30.60 -1.60
CA ARG A 197 -4.87 31.72 -2.55
C ARG A 197 -5.40 31.25 -3.91
N ALA A 198 -6.05 32.16 -4.61
CA ALA A 198 -6.51 31.93 -5.98
C ALA A 198 -5.37 32.01 -6.99
#